data_dcfad3c269c5cb1edf5880323c90ab1f
#
_entry.id   dcfad3c269c5cb1edf5880323c90ab1f
#
_cell.length_a   1.000
_cell.length_b   1.000
_cell.length_c   1.000
_cell.angle_alpha   90.00
_cell.angle_beta   90.00
_cell.angle_gamma   90.00
#
_symmetry.space_group_name_H-M   'P 1'
#
loop_
_entity.id
_entity.type
_entity.pdbx_description
1 polymer ?
#
loop_
_entity_poly.entity_id
_entity_poly.type
_entity_poly.pdbx_seq_one_letter_code
_entity_poly.pdbx_strand_id
1 'polypeptide(L)'
;MVGTSGSGKSTLARELAEILGVPHLELDAVHHQPGWAPLPTDEFRRIIAVRAAAGGWVIDGNYGRVRDLVWARADTVVWLDLPKRTVMRQVVWRTLRRVALRRELWNGNRERWRNFLTWNPEQSVISWAWHKHAPDHAKYAAAAADPASAHLRFIRLASRRDIARFLDNARSEAGVAAVRPRRVPRARR
;
A
#
# COMPACT_ATOMS: atom_id res chain seq x y z
N MET A 1 -0.67 3.74 1.80
CA MET A 1 0.69 3.44 1.28
C MET A 1 0.72 3.33 -0.22
N VAL A 2 1.70 3.94 -0.87
CA VAL A 2 1.86 3.97 -2.33
C VAL A 2 3.28 3.60 -2.77
N GLY A 3 3.49 3.34 -4.07
CA GLY A 3 4.78 2.96 -4.66
C GLY A 3 4.64 1.82 -5.67
N THR A 4 5.67 1.56 -6.47
CA THR A 4 5.64 0.57 -7.55
C THR A 4 5.30 -0.85 -7.06
N SER A 5 4.69 -1.67 -7.91
CA SER A 5 4.46 -3.09 -7.61
C SER A 5 5.78 -3.78 -7.27
N GLY A 6 5.78 -4.59 -6.20
CA GLY A 6 7.01 -5.26 -5.72
C GLY A 6 7.91 -4.43 -4.81
N SER A 7 7.60 -3.17 -4.51
CA SER A 7 8.37 -2.35 -3.58
C SER A 7 8.29 -2.79 -2.11
N GLY A 8 7.32 -3.65 -1.74
CA GLY A 8 7.12 -4.11 -0.36
C GLY A 8 5.99 -3.41 0.39
N LYS A 9 5.14 -2.64 -0.31
CA LYS A 9 4.02 -1.89 0.29
C LYS A 9 3.17 -2.70 1.26
N SER A 10 2.63 -3.83 0.82
CA SER A 10 1.71 -4.63 1.65
C SER A 10 2.38 -5.23 2.88
N THR A 11 3.68 -5.54 2.80
CA THR A 11 4.46 -5.99 3.97
C THR A 11 4.61 -4.87 4.98
N LEU A 12 5.04 -3.69 4.51
CA LEU A 12 5.20 -2.51 5.38
C LEU A 12 3.85 -2.04 5.94
N ALA A 13 2.79 -2.07 5.12
CA ALA A 13 1.44 -1.66 5.54
C ALA A 13 0.90 -2.54 6.66
N ARG A 14 1.08 -3.86 6.55
CA ARG A 14 0.68 -4.81 7.60
C ARG A 14 1.42 -4.56 8.90
N GLU A 15 2.75 -4.44 8.84
CA GLU A 15 3.59 -4.18 10.01
C GLU A 15 3.25 -2.84 10.66
N LEU A 16 3.03 -1.79 9.88
CA LEU A 16 2.61 -0.49 10.41
C LEU A 16 1.22 -0.57 11.06
N ALA A 17 0.27 -1.28 10.44
CA ALA A 17 -1.07 -1.45 10.99
C ALA A 17 -1.05 -2.20 12.35
N GLU A 18 -0.20 -3.22 12.47
CA GLU A 18 0.05 -3.94 13.72
C GLU A 18 0.62 -3.02 14.80
N ILE A 19 1.65 -2.21 14.46
CA ILE A 19 2.26 -1.23 15.39
C ILE A 19 1.23 -0.20 15.87
N LEU A 20 0.38 0.30 14.96
CA LEU A 20 -0.62 1.32 15.27
C LEU A 20 -1.91 0.76 15.90
N GLY A 21 -2.09 -0.57 15.90
CA GLY A 21 -3.32 -1.21 16.37
C GLY A 21 -4.55 -0.87 15.53
N VAL A 22 -4.39 -0.69 14.21
CA VAL A 22 -5.47 -0.30 13.28
C VAL A 22 -5.65 -1.34 12.17
N PRO A 23 -6.83 -1.41 11.52
CA PRO A 23 -7.05 -2.30 10.39
C PRO A 23 -6.12 -2.01 9.21
N HIS A 24 -5.62 -3.07 8.56
CA HIS A 24 -4.94 -3.03 7.28
C HIS A 24 -5.92 -3.38 6.17
N LEU A 25 -6.00 -2.55 5.12
CA LEU A 25 -6.80 -2.79 3.93
C LEU A 25 -5.91 -2.82 2.68
N GLU A 26 -5.77 -4.00 2.09
CA GLU A 26 -5.08 -4.20 0.83
C GLU A 26 -6.08 -4.00 -0.33
N LEU A 27 -5.89 -2.95 -1.14
CA LEU A 27 -6.81 -2.65 -2.26
C LEU A 27 -6.84 -3.76 -3.31
N ASP A 28 -5.72 -4.48 -3.50
CA ASP A 28 -5.65 -5.64 -4.40
C ASP A 28 -6.61 -6.76 -3.96
N ALA A 29 -6.76 -6.99 -2.65
CA ALA A 29 -7.66 -8.00 -2.11
C ALA A 29 -9.13 -7.68 -2.36
N VAL A 30 -9.49 -6.40 -2.42
CA VAL A 30 -10.86 -5.96 -2.74
C VAL A 30 -11.10 -5.95 -4.24
N HIS A 31 -10.09 -5.56 -5.02
CA HIS A 31 -10.23 -5.38 -6.47
C HIS A 31 -10.27 -6.71 -7.25
N HIS A 32 -9.40 -7.66 -6.90
CA HIS A 32 -9.27 -8.93 -7.61
C HIS A 32 -10.24 -9.97 -7.07
N GLN A 33 -11.33 -10.20 -7.81
CA GLN A 33 -12.31 -11.24 -7.53
C GLN A 33 -11.80 -12.62 -8.00
N PRO A 34 -12.48 -13.74 -7.71
CA PRO A 34 -12.11 -15.07 -8.21
C PRO A 34 -11.86 -15.05 -9.72
N GLY A 35 -10.81 -15.75 -10.17
CA GLY A 35 -10.40 -15.78 -11.58
C GLY A 35 -9.73 -14.49 -12.06
N TRP A 36 -9.22 -13.63 -11.16
CA TRP A 36 -8.63 -12.31 -11.45
C TRP A 36 -9.61 -11.30 -12.05
N ALA A 37 -10.92 -11.56 -11.96
CA ALA A 37 -11.93 -10.64 -12.44
C ALA A 37 -11.82 -9.29 -11.66
N PRO A 38 -11.81 -8.15 -12.35
CA PRO A 38 -11.80 -6.86 -11.67
C PRO A 38 -13.18 -6.57 -11.08
N LEU A 39 -13.21 -6.09 -9.83
CA LEU A 39 -14.46 -5.56 -9.24
C LEU A 39 -14.94 -4.34 -10.05
N PRO A 40 -16.24 -4.21 -10.36
CA PRO A 40 -16.80 -3.02 -11.01
C PRO A 40 -16.43 -1.74 -10.26
N THR A 41 -16.14 -0.68 -11.00
CA THR A 41 -15.59 0.56 -10.42
C THR A 41 -16.49 1.15 -9.33
N ASP A 42 -17.81 1.19 -9.56
CA ASP A 42 -18.76 1.80 -8.62
C ASP A 42 -18.85 0.99 -7.32
N GLU A 43 -18.85 -0.33 -7.43
CA GLU A 43 -18.83 -1.21 -6.26
C GLU A 43 -17.51 -1.10 -5.50
N PHE A 44 -16.38 -1.07 -6.21
CA PHE A 44 -15.07 -0.86 -5.61
C PHE A 44 -15.03 0.48 -4.86
N ARG A 45 -15.50 1.57 -5.47
CA ARG A 45 -15.58 2.89 -4.83
C ARG A 45 -16.49 2.88 -3.60
N ARG A 46 -17.65 2.22 -3.68
CA ARG A 46 -18.59 2.10 -2.56
C ARG A 46 -17.96 1.39 -1.36
N ILE A 47 -17.31 0.25 -1.58
CA ILE A 47 -16.63 -0.51 -0.51
C ILE A 47 -15.52 0.33 0.12
N ILE A 48 -14.68 0.97 -0.70
CA ILE A 48 -13.57 1.78 -0.19
C ILE A 48 -14.06 3.02 0.54
N ALA A 49 -15.13 3.68 0.08
CA ALA A 49 -15.72 4.83 0.78
C ALA A 49 -16.17 4.46 2.20
N VAL A 50 -16.82 3.31 2.37
CA VAL A 50 -17.25 2.81 3.69
C VAL A 50 -16.02 2.49 4.58
N ARG A 51 -15.02 1.79 4.03
CA ARG A 51 -13.82 1.43 4.79
C ARG A 51 -12.98 2.64 5.19
N ALA A 52 -12.83 3.61 4.28
CA ALA A 52 -12.09 4.83 4.56
C ALA A 52 -12.83 5.80 5.49
N ALA A 53 -14.14 5.64 5.68
CA ALA A 53 -14.92 6.42 6.65
C ALA A 53 -14.71 5.97 8.10
N ALA A 54 -14.23 4.74 8.33
CA ALA A 54 -13.88 4.25 9.65
C ALA A 54 -12.64 5.01 10.19
N GLY A 55 -12.59 5.21 11.51
CA GLY A 55 -11.45 5.88 12.14
C GLY A 55 -10.21 4.96 12.22
N GLY A 56 -9.06 5.50 11.83
CA GLY A 56 -7.75 4.82 11.89
C GLY A 56 -7.65 3.60 10.97
N TRP A 57 -6.77 3.65 9.99
CA TRP A 57 -6.51 2.55 9.08
C TRP A 57 -5.15 2.70 8.38
N VAL A 58 -4.64 1.60 7.87
CA VAL A 58 -3.56 1.59 6.89
C VAL A 58 -4.09 0.97 5.60
N ILE A 59 -4.17 1.76 4.53
CA ILE A 59 -4.61 1.31 3.21
C ILE A 59 -3.40 1.26 2.28
N ASP A 60 -3.20 0.14 1.53
CA ASP A 60 -2.17 0.04 0.52
C ASP A 60 -2.70 -0.32 -0.86
N GLY A 61 -2.11 0.29 -1.88
CA GLY A 61 -2.44 0.09 -3.29
C GLY A 61 -2.37 1.37 -4.11
N ASN A 62 -2.28 1.21 -5.44
CA ASN A 62 -2.06 2.32 -6.39
C ASN A 62 -3.28 2.66 -7.25
N TYR A 63 -4.47 2.31 -6.83
CA TYR A 63 -5.70 2.46 -7.64
C TYR A 63 -6.14 3.92 -7.77
N GLY A 64 -5.93 4.51 -8.96
CA GLY A 64 -6.39 5.86 -9.27
C GLY A 64 -7.88 6.08 -9.10
N ARG A 65 -8.69 5.02 -9.32
CA ARG A 65 -10.17 5.05 -9.25
C ARG A 65 -10.74 5.31 -7.86
N VAL A 66 -9.94 5.13 -6.79
CA VAL A 66 -10.35 5.33 -5.39
C VAL A 66 -9.41 6.26 -4.62
N ARG A 67 -8.38 6.81 -5.31
CA ARG A 67 -7.38 7.67 -4.67
C ARG A 67 -8.00 8.90 -4.05
N ASP A 68 -8.94 9.52 -4.71
CA ASP A 68 -9.71 10.67 -4.22
C ASP A 68 -10.39 10.36 -2.88
N LEU A 69 -11.06 9.21 -2.78
CA LEU A 69 -11.76 8.79 -1.56
C LEU A 69 -10.80 8.53 -0.39
N VAL A 70 -9.68 7.85 -0.68
CA VAL A 70 -8.69 7.52 0.34
C VAL A 70 -7.92 8.76 0.78
N TRP A 71 -7.45 9.58 -0.15
CA TRP A 71 -6.62 10.73 0.16
C TRP A 71 -7.38 11.86 0.82
N ALA A 72 -8.68 12.03 0.51
CA ALA A 72 -9.53 12.99 1.22
C ALA A 72 -9.68 12.72 2.73
N ARG A 73 -9.34 11.51 3.19
CA ARG A 73 -9.47 11.08 4.59
C ARG A 73 -8.15 10.66 5.23
N ALA A 74 -7.10 10.55 4.44
CA ALA A 74 -5.77 10.25 4.94
C ALA A 74 -5.15 11.52 5.57
N ASP A 75 -4.31 11.32 6.57
CA ASP A 75 -3.39 12.32 7.11
C ASP A 75 -1.97 12.17 6.56
N THR A 76 -1.61 10.94 6.21
CA THR A 76 -0.24 10.59 5.82
C THR A 76 -0.21 9.68 4.60
N VAL A 77 0.65 10.01 3.64
CA VAL A 77 0.99 9.16 2.49
C VAL A 77 2.41 8.65 2.64
N VAL A 78 2.58 7.37 2.91
CA VAL A 78 3.89 6.71 2.92
C VAL A 78 4.20 6.20 1.52
N TRP A 79 5.22 6.77 0.89
CA TRP A 79 5.63 6.46 -0.47
C TRP A 79 6.92 5.65 -0.51
N LEU A 80 6.83 4.37 -0.91
CA LEU A 80 7.97 3.51 -1.15
C LEU A 80 8.56 3.78 -2.53
N ASP A 81 9.66 4.53 -2.54
CA ASP A 81 10.38 4.97 -3.75
C ASP A 81 11.78 4.31 -3.83
N LEU A 82 11.79 2.99 -3.76
CA LEU A 82 13.03 2.22 -3.83
C LEU A 82 13.64 2.24 -5.23
N PRO A 83 14.99 2.17 -5.37
CA PRO A 83 15.66 2.09 -6.67
C PRO A 83 15.10 0.95 -7.53
N LYS A 84 14.94 1.21 -8.84
CA LYS A 84 14.35 0.26 -9.80
C LYS A 84 14.94 -1.14 -9.72
N ARG A 85 16.27 -1.26 -9.65
CA ARG A 85 16.95 -2.57 -9.51
C ARG A 85 16.58 -3.31 -8.22
N THR A 86 16.34 -2.59 -7.12
CA THR A 86 15.88 -3.20 -5.86
C THR A 86 14.46 -3.74 -6.02
N VAL A 87 13.56 -2.94 -6.58
CA VAL A 87 12.17 -3.34 -6.87
C VAL A 87 12.15 -4.55 -7.82
N MET A 88 12.94 -4.52 -8.90
CA MET A 88 12.98 -5.62 -9.87
C MET A 88 13.48 -6.91 -9.24
N ARG A 89 14.54 -6.87 -8.43
CA ARG A 89 15.02 -8.05 -7.71
C ARG A 89 13.95 -8.63 -6.77
N GLN A 90 13.24 -7.76 -6.05
CA GLN A 90 12.17 -8.18 -5.15
C GLN A 90 11.00 -8.80 -5.90
N VAL A 91 10.55 -8.18 -7.00
CA VAL A 91 9.41 -8.67 -7.79
C VAL A 91 9.72 -10.02 -8.43
N VAL A 92 10.91 -10.17 -9.02
CA VAL A 92 11.35 -11.42 -9.63
C VAL A 92 11.39 -12.54 -8.58
N TRP A 93 12.08 -12.31 -7.46
CA TRP A 93 12.19 -13.30 -6.38
C TRP A 93 10.83 -13.68 -5.79
N ARG A 94 9.96 -12.69 -5.54
CA ARG A 94 8.59 -12.92 -5.07
C ARG A 94 7.79 -13.76 -6.03
N THR A 95 7.84 -13.45 -7.33
CA THR A 95 7.08 -14.16 -8.36
C THR A 95 7.58 -15.59 -8.52
N LEU A 96 8.91 -15.80 -8.56
CA LEU A 96 9.51 -17.15 -8.58
C LEU A 96 9.03 -17.98 -7.38
N ARG A 97 9.09 -17.41 -6.17
CA ARG A 97 8.66 -18.11 -4.95
C ARG A 97 7.16 -18.42 -4.97
N ARG A 98 6.32 -17.50 -5.45
CA ARG A 98 4.86 -17.72 -5.55
C ARG A 98 4.50 -18.80 -6.54
N VAL A 99 5.16 -18.82 -7.71
CA VAL A 99 4.96 -19.85 -8.73
C VAL A 99 5.46 -21.21 -8.24
N ALA A 100 6.68 -21.29 -7.67
CA ALA A 100 7.26 -22.53 -7.16
C ALA A 100 6.42 -23.16 -6.04
N LEU A 101 5.91 -22.34 -5.12
CA LEU A 101 5.10 -22.78 -4.00
C LEU A 101 3.60 -22.85 -4.30
N ARG A 102 3.17 -22.58 -5.54
CA ARG A 102 1.75 -22.49 -5.95
C ARG A 102 0.91 -21.67 -4.97
N ARG A 103 1.50 -20.61 -4.41
CA ARG A 103 0.89 -19.83 -3.34
C ARG A 103 -0.40 -19.18 -3.83
N GLU A 104 -1.45 -19.40 -3.05
CA GLU A 104 -2.73 -18.74 -3.25
C GLU A 104 -2.64 -17.27 -2.84
N LEU A 105 -3.24 -16.41 -3.65
CA LEU A 105 -3.38 -14.99 -3.44
C LEU A 105 -4.85 -14.65 -3.10
N TRP A 106 -5.20 -13.39 -3.24
CA TRP A 106 -6.56 -12.92 -2.92
C TRP A 106 -7.65 -13.73 -3.64
N ASN A 107 -8.68 -14.12 -2.91
CA ASN A 107 -9.88 -14.77 -3.43
C ASN A 107 -9.61 -16.07 -4.23
N GLY A 108 -8.65 -16.87 -3.80
CA GLY A 108 -8.30 -18.14 -4.43
C GLY A 108 -7.47 -18.03 -5.72
N ASN A 109 -7.05 -16.82 -6.08
CA ASN A 109 -6.25 -16.61 -7.28
C ASN A 109 -4.82 -17.14 -7.13
N ARG A 110 -4.24 -17.62 -8.22
CA ARG A 110 -2.84 -18.08 -8.27
C ARG A 110 -2.12 -17.48 -9.47
N GLU A 111 -0.86 -17.08 -9.28
CA GLU A 111 -0.01 -16.65 -10.39
C GLU A 111 0.31 -17.85 -11.29
N ARG A 112 0.12 -17.69 -12.61
CA ARG A 112 0.43 -18.73 -13.59
C ARG A 112 1.87 -18.57 -14.07
N TRP A 113 2.61 -19.67 -14.20
CA TRP A 113 4.00 -19.65 -14.67
C TRP A 113 4.14 -19.05 -16.10
N ARG A 114 3.12 -19.16 -16.94
CA ARG A 114 3.06 -18.53 -18.28
C ARG A 114 3.22 -17.00 -18.21
N ASN A 115 2.68 -16.35 -17.18
CA ASN A 115 2.76 -14.90 -17.00
C ASN A 115 4.17 -14.44 -16.61
N PHE A 116 5.04 -15.37 -16.21
CA PHE A 116 6.45 -15.11 -15.96
C PHE A 116 7.27 -14.98 -17.25
N LEU A 117 6.90 -15.75 -18.29
CA LEU A 117 7.64 -15.80 -19.56
C LEU A 117 7.22 -14.72 -20.55
N THR A 118 6.15 -13.99 -20.32
CA THR A 118 5.70 -12.92 -21.20
C THR A 118 6.24 -11.57 -20.75
N TRP A 119 6.69 -10.75 -21.73
CA TRP A 119 7.08 -9.37 -21.49
C TRP A 119 5.91 -8.39 -21.64
N ASN A 120 4.69 -8.88 -21.85
CA ASN A 120 3.49 -8.04 -21.93
C ASN A 120 3.17 -7.49 -20.50
N PRO A 121 3.12 -6.14 -20.30
CA PRO A 121 2.81 -5.54 -19.01
C PRO A 121 1.45 -5.92 -18.44
N GLU A 122 0.45 -6.22 -19.30
CA GLU A 122 -0.88 -6.62 -18.85
C GLU A 122 -0.92 -8.04 -18.27
N GLN A 123 0.04 -8.87 -18.65
CA GLN A 123 0.09 -10.28 -18.27
C GLN A 123 1.21 -10.60 -17.28
N SER A 124 2.25 -9.76 -17.20
CA SER A 124 3.43 -9.98 -16.36
C SER A 124 3.61 -8.88 -15.34
N VAL A 125 3.55 -9.24 -14.06
CA VAL A 125 3.81 -8.30 -12.96
C VAL A 125 5.26 -7.76 -12.99
N ILE A 126 6.21 -8.51 -13.56
CA ILE A 126 7.60 -8.08 -13.72
C ILE A 126 7.69 -6.99 -14.77
N SER A 127 7.11 -7.23 -15.95
CA SER A 127 7.05 -6.23 -17.02
C SER A 127 6.26 -4.99 -16.57
N TRP A 128 5.13 -5.19 -15.90
CA TRP A 128 4.37 -4.10 -15.28
C TRP A 128 5.22 -3.25 -14.34
N ALA A 129 5.93 -3.88 -13.38
CA ALA A 129 6.78 -3.17 -12.44
C ALA A 129 7.91 -2.40 -13.14
N TRP A 130 8.50 -2.98 -14.20
CA TRP A 130 9.53 -2.33 -15.01
C TRP A 130 9.04 -1.05 -15.67
N HIS A 131 7.86 -1.10 -16.32
CA HIS A 131 7.31 0.03 -17.07
C HIS A 131 6.68 1.09 -16.15
N LYS A 132 6.11 0.68 -15.01
CA LYS A 132 5.44 1.58 -14.07
C LYS A 132 6.37 2.29 -13.09
N HIS A 133 7.63 1.86 -12.95
CA HIS A 133 8.53 2.44 -11.95
C HIS A 133 8.73 3.95 -12.14
N ALA A 134 9.15 4.39 -13.32
CA ALA A 134 9.39 5.82 -13.59
C ALA A 134 8.08 6.65 -13.61
N PRO A 135 6.99 6.21 -14.26
CA PRO A 135 5.71 6.90 -14.18
C PRO A 135 5.16 7.02 -12.76
N ASP A 136 5.27 5.97 -11.92
CA ASP A 136 4.81 6.02 -10.53
C ASP A 136 5.67 6.99 -9.70
N HIS A 137 7.00 7.00 -9.92
CA HIS A 137 7.89 7.97 -9.29
C HIS A 137 7.47 9.41 -9.63
N ALA A 138 7.32 9.74 -10.91
CA ALA A 138 6.92 11.08 -11.36
C ALA A 138 5.54 11.48 -10.80
N LYS A 139 4.58 10.54 -10.81
CA LYS A 139 3.23 10.74 -10.29
C LYS A 139 3.21 11.12 -8.81
N TYR A 140 3.96 10.37 -7.97
CA TYR A 140 3.96 10.63 -6.52
C TYR A 140 4.84 11.82 -6.14
N ALA A 141 5.91 12.10 -6.91
CA ALA A 141 6.68 13.32 -6.74
C ALA A 141 5.84 14.56 -7.06
N ALA A 142 5.08 14.54 -8.17
CA ALA A 142 4.16 15.62 -8.50
C ALA A 142 3.06 15.78 -7.43
N ALA A 143 2.47 14.68 -6.97
CA ALA A 143 1.42 14.73 -5.96
C ALA A 143 1.91 15.26 -4.60
N ALA A 144 3.16 15.00 -4.23
CA ALA A 144 3.77 15.53 -3.01
C ALA A 144 4.04 17.05 -3.08
N ALA A 145 4.18 17.59 -4.31
CA ALA A 145 4.37 19.02 -4.55
C ALA A 145 3.05 19.76 -4.85
N ASP A 146 1.94 19.04 -5.01
CA ASP A 146 0.65 19.61 -5.38
C ASP A 146 -0.01 20.31 -4.17
N PRO A 147 -0.38 21.61 -4.27
CA PRO A 147 -1.12 22.32 -3.23
C PRO A 147 -2.44 21.64 -2.84
N ALA A 148 -3.11 20.94 -3.75
CA ALA A 148 -4.31 20.16 -3.46
C ALA A 148 -4.05 19.01 -2.46
N SER A 149 -2.81 18.58 -2.32
CA SER A 149 -2.37 17.54 -1.39
C SER A 149 -1.74 18.10 -0.10
N ALA A 150 -1.79 19.41 0.15
CA ALA A 150 -1.14 20.08 1.29
C ALA A 150 -1.60 19.58 2.67
N HIS A 151 -2.80 19.02 2.75
CA HIS A 151 -3.34 18.38 3.97
C HIS A 151 -2.70 17.03 4.28
N LEU A 152 -1.94 16.43 3.33
CA LEU A 152 -1.30 15.13 3.46
C LEU A 152 0.18 15.29 3.82
N ARG A 153 0.62 14.58 4.86
CA ARG A 153 2.03 14.43 5.16
C ARG A 153 2.64 13.35 4.26
N PHE A 154 3.49 13.74 3.29
CA PHE A 154 4.22 12.77 2.46
C PHE A 154 5.50 12.31 3.15
N ILE A 155 5.66 10.99 3.32
CA ILE A 155 6.86 10.35 3.84
C ILE A 155 7.45 9.48 2.74
N ARG A 156 8.54 9.93 2.12
CA ARG A 156 9.25 9.20 1.07
C ARG A 156 10.28 8.25 1.69
N LEU A 157 10.21 6.97 1.36
CA LEU A 157 11.14 5.92 1.80
C LEU A 157 11.93 5.41 0.60
N ALA A 158 13.16 5.89 0.41
CA ALA A 158 14.00 5.61 -0.75
C ALA A 158 14.96 4.43 -0.53
N SER A 159 15.11 3.96 0.71
CA SER A 159 16.00 2.87 1.08
C SER A 159 15.42 1.94 2.14
N ARG A 160 16.01 0.74 2.30
CA ARG A 160 15.67 -0.17 3.41
C ARG A 160 15.97 0.46 4.78
N ARG A 161 16.99 1.32 4.85
CA ARG A 161 17.33 2.03 6.09
C ARG A 161 16.24 3.04 6.46
N ASP A 162 15.65 3.72 5.47
CA ASP A 162 14.54 4.63 5.72
C ASP A 162 13.31 3.88 6.22
N ILE A 163 13.03 2.70 5.64
CA ILE A 163 11.92 1.84 6.08
C ILE A 163 12.13 1.41 7.53
N ALA A 164 13.32 0.91 7.90
CA ALA A 164 13.61 0.51 9.26
C ALA A 164 13.44 1.68 10.25
N ARG A 165 14.03 2.83 9.94
CA ARG A 165 13.92 4.04 10.77
C ARG A 165 12.47 4.51 10.90
N PHE A 166 11.69 4.44 9.83
CA PHE A 166 10.28 4.79 9.85
C PHE A 166 9.48 3.90 10.81
N LEU A 167 9.71 2.58 10.77
CA LEU A 167 9.06 1.63 11.66
C LEU A 167 9.49 1.80 13.12
N ASP A 168 10.77 2.08 13.37
CA ASP A 168 11.27 2.31 14.72
C ASP A 168 10.66 3.59 15.34
N ASN A 169 10.51 4.64 14.55
CA ASN A 169 9.81 5.85 14.97
C ASN A 169 8.34 5.56 15.28
N ALA A 170 7.65 4.82 14.41
CA ALA A 170 6.25 4.46 14.64
C ALA A 170 6.06 3.63 15.93
N ARG A 171 6.97 2.68 16.21
CA ARG A 171 6.96 1.90 17.47
C ARG A 171 7.16 2.79 18.68
N SER A 172 8.10 3.72 18.61
CA SER A 172 8.39 4.66 19.70
C SER A 172 7.18 5.56 19.98
N GLU A 173 6.55 6.09 18.95
CA GLU A 173 5.35 6.94 19.08
C GLU A 173 4.15 6.16 19.65
N ALA A 174 3.90 4.94 19.16
CA ALA A 174 2.86 4.07 19.66
C ALA A 174 3.09 3.67 21.13
N GLY A 175 4.34 3.35 21.52
CA GLY A 175 4.70 3.04 22.90
C GLY A 175 4.47 4.23 23.84
N VAL A 176 4.81 5.44 23.42
CA VAL A 176 4.56 6.67 24.19
C VAL A 176 3.05 6.96 24.31
N ALA A 177 2.27 6.70 23.28
CA ALA A 177 0.81 6.88 23.31
C ALA A 177 0.12 5.88 24.26
N ALA A 178 0.62 4.65 24.32
CA ALA A 178 0.10 3.61 25.22
C ALA A 178 0.37 3.91 26.72
N VAL A 179 1.45 4.65 27.01
CA VAL A 179 1.84 5.00 28.40
C VAL A 179 1.08 6.25 28.93
N ARG A 180 0.50 7.06 28.03
CA ARG A 180 -0.31 8.21 28.45
C ARG A 180 -1.73 7.75 28.84
N PRO A 181 -2.13 7.78 30.15
CA PRO A 181 -3.49 7.44 30.52
C PRO A 181 -4.48 8.40 29.85
N ARG A 182 -5.52 7.86 29.23
CA ARG A 182 -6.66 8.67 28.74
C ARG A 182 -7.15 9.54 29.90
N ARG A 183 -6.97 10.84 29.81
CA ARG A 183 -7.61 11.79 30.73
C ARG A 183 -9.13 11.63 30.56
N VAL A 184 -9.75 10.95 31.50
CA VAL A 184 -11.21 10.96 31.61
C VAL A 184 -11.63 12.39 31.92
N PRO A 185 -12.52 13.01 31.11
CA PRO A 185 -13.06 14.31 31.44
C PRO A 185 -13.77 14.21 32.79
N ARG A 186 -13.33 14.97 33.80
CA ARG A 186 -14.10 15.10 35.05
C ARG A 186 -15.43 15.75 34.71
N ALA A 187 -16.53 14.99 34.93
CA ALA A 187 -17.86 15.54 34.90
C ALA A 187 -17.93 16.70 35.92
N ARG A 188 -18.26 17.88 35.46
CA ARG A 188 -18.60 19.01 36.35
C ARG A 188 -19.94 18.68 37.02
N ARG A 189 -19.93 18.61 38.32
CA ARG A 189 -21.15 18.69 39.14
C ARG A 189 -21.63 20.13 39.17
#